data_05fd5a06ff1f4a558463e7c867ab5183
#
_entry.id   05fd5a06ff1f4a558463e7c867ab5183
#
_cell.length_a   1.000
_cell.length_b   1.000
_cell.length_c   1.000
_cell.angle_alpha   90.00
_cell.angle_beta   90.00
_cell.angle_gamma   90.00
#
_symmetry.space_group_name_H-M   'P 1'
#
loop_
_entity.id
_entity.type
_entity.pdbx_description
1 polymer ?
#
loop_
_entity_poly.entity_id
_entity_poly.type
_entity_poly.pdbx_seq_one_letter_code
_entity_poly.pdbx_strand_id
1 'polypeptide(L)'
;MKIVQVANDEEKKAVAKNILEELPEWFGIPEAREEYIRDSAGRTFFCAEENEKAVGFLYLKQTGKDTVELAVMGVLKEYHRKGIGKALFKCAKDSLKENGYSFIQVKTVEMGKYEEYDQTNQFYISLGFKELEVFPTLWDEWNPCQIYVMAL
;
A
#
# COMPACT_ATOMS: atom_id res chain seq x y z
N MET A 1 17.28 -8.58 -5.27
CA MET A 1 16.09 -7.73 -5.18
C MET A 1 16.51 -6.27 -5.19
N LYS A 2 15.82 -5.45 -5.98
CA LYS A 2 16.05 -4.00 -5.96
C LYS A 2 14.72 -3.27 -5.92
N ILE A 3 14.72 -2.08 -5.30
CA ILE A 3 13.56 -1.19 -5.26
C ILE A 3 13.85 -0.05 -6.23
N VAL A 4 12.92 0.21 -7.13
CA VAL A 4 13.03 1.31 -8.10
C VAL A 4 11.82 2.23 -7.98
N GLN A 5 12.03 3.52 -8.20
CA GLN A 5 10.94 4.47 -8.32
C GLN A 5 10.51 4.51 -9.78
N VAL A 6 9.23 4.31 -10.03
CA VAL A 6 8.67 4.27 -11.39
C VAL A 6 8.09 5.65 -11.72
N ALA A 7 8.57 6.26 -12.80
CA ALA A 7 8.11 7.58 -13.23
C ALA A 7 7.04 7.52 -14.33
N ASN A 8 7.09 6.51 -15.20
CA ASN A 8 6.18 6.39 -16.33
C ASN A 8 4.81 5.87 -15.89
N ASP A 9 3.74 6.61 -16.19
CA ASP A 9 2.40 6.27 -15.73
C ASP A 9 1.88 4.95 -16.33
N GLU A 10 2.19 4.65 -17.59
CA GLU A 10 1.76 3.39 -18.18
C GLU A 10 2.46 2.18 -17.52
N GLU A 11 3.73 2.35 -17.15
CA GLU A 11 4.47 1.33 -16.43
C GLU A 11 3.89 1.12 -15.03
N LYS A 12 3.51 2.20 -14.33
CA LYS A 12 2.84 2.10 -13.02
C LYS A 12 1.58 1.27 -13.12
N LYS A 13 0.74 1.56 -14.11
CA LYS A 13 -0.51 0.84 -14.32
C LYS A 13 -0.28 -0.63 -14.65
N ALA A 14 0.72 -0.93 -15.47
CA ALA A 14 1.05 -2.31 -15.82
C ALA A 14 1.51 -3.10 -14.60
N VAL A 15 2.39 -2.53 -13.78
CA VAL A 15 2.87 -3.17 -12.55
C VAL A 15 1.70 -3.41 -11.59
N ALA A 16 0.89 -2.38 -11.34
CA ALA A 16 -0.25 -2.48 -10.43
C ALA A 16 -1.24 -3.55 -10.90
N LYS A 17 -1.58 -3.55 -12.19
CA LYS A 17 -2.51 -4.53 -12.76
C LYS A 17 -1.99 -5.94 -12.58
N ASN A 18 -0.76 -6.20 -12.97
CA ASN A 18 -0.19 -7.55 -12.93
C ASN A 18 -0.12 -8.10 -11.50
N ILE A 19 0.17 -7.24 -10.53
CA ILE A 19 0.27 -7.69 -9.13
C ILE A 19 -1.11 -7.80 -8.48
N LEU A 20 -1.98 -6.80 -8.64
CA LEU A 20 -3.29 -6.80 -7.98
C LEU A 20 -4.19 -7.93 -8.49
N GLU A 21 -4.10 -8.29 -9.76
CA GLU A 21 -4.89 -9.41 -10.32
C GLU A 21 -4.48 -10.76 -9.74
N GLU A 22 -3.26 -10.89 -9.23
CA GLU A 22 -2.76 -12.10 -8.58
C GLU A 22 -3.08 -12.15 -7.08
N LEU A 23 -3.76 -11.13 -6.54
CA LEU A 23 -4.09 -11.00 -5.12
C LEU A 23 -5.60 -10.85 -4.89
N PRO A 24 -6.43 -11.80 -5.39
CA PRO A 24 -7.89 -11.68 -5.28
C PRO A 24 -8.40 -11.70 -3.84
N GLU A 25 -7.65 -12.24 -2.89
CA GLU A 25 -8.04 -12.28 -1.47
C GLU A 25 -8.14 -10.88 -0.87
N TRP A 26 -7.34 -9.93 -1.36
CA TRP A 26 -7.34 -8.53 -0.91
C TRP A 26 -8.01 -7.59 -1.91
N PHE A 27 -7.94 -7.90 -3.20
CA PHE A 27 -8.37 -7.03 -4.30
C PHE A 27 -9.35 -7.77 -5.21
N GLY A 28 -10.35 -8.42 -4.61
CA GLY A 28 -11.29 -9.28 -5.33
C GLY A 28 -12.44 -8.57 -6.03
N ILE A 29 -12.64 -7.27 -5.79
CA ILE A 29 -13.71 -6.49 -6.41
C ILE A 29 -13.13 -5.84 -7.68
N PRO A 30 -13.55 -6.29 -8.90
CA PRO A 30 -12.96 -5.79 -10.14
C PRO A 30 -13.01 -4.28 -10.33
N GLU A 31 -14.14 -3.64 -9.98
CA GLU A 31 -14.30 -2.20 -10.12
C GLU A 31 -13.34 -1.42 -9.23
N ALA A 32 -13.19 -1.87 -7.98
CA ALA A 32 -12.26 -1.25 -7.04
C ALA A 32 -10.81 -1.43 -7.49
N ARG A 33 -10.48 -2.63 -7.96
CA ARG A 33 -9.15 -2.94 -8.47
C ARG A 33 -8.79 -2.07 -9.68
N GLU A 34 -9.73 -1.90 -10.62
CA GLU A 34 -9.53 -1.04 -11.79
C GLU A 34 -9.31 0.42 -11.38
N GLU A 35 -10.01 0.89 -10.35
CA GLU A 35 -9.84 2.24 -9.81
C GLU A 35 -8.43 2.41 -9.24
N TYR A 36 -7.93 1.45 -8.47
CA TYR A 36 -6.57 1.49 -7.92
C TYR A 36 -5.52 1.53 -9.03
N ILE A 37 -5.73 0.79 -10.11
CA ILE A 37 -4.82 0.78 -11.25
C ILE A 37 -4.80 2.16 -11.92
N ARG A 38 -5.97 2.75 -12.18
CA ARG A 38 -6.06 4.09 -12.78
C ARG A 38 -5.42 5.14 -11.89
N ASP A 39 -5.68 5.08 -10.59
CA ASP A 39 -5.20 6.07 -9.62
C ASP A 39 -3.70 6.02 -9.40
N SER A 40 -3.02 4.99 -9.86
CA SER A 40 -1.56 4.90 -9.77
C SER A 40 -0.86 5.96 -10.62
N ALA A 41 -1.51 6.43 -11.69
CA ALA A 41 -0.97 7.48 -12.55
C ALA A 41 -0.78 8.78 -11.75
N GLY A 42 0.34 9.44 -11.95
CA GLY A 42 0.65 10.69 -11.25
C GLY A 42 1.08 10.53 -9.81
N ARG A 43 1.10 9.33 -9.27
CA ARG A 43 1.51 9.08 -7.87
C ARG A 43 3.00 8.77 -7.78
N THR A 44 3.56 9.01 -6.60
CA THR A 44 4.89 8.50 -6.25
C THR A 44 4.78 6.99 -6.07
N PHE A 45 5.52 6.24 -6.87
CA PHE A 45 5.33 4.81 -7.03
C PHE A 45 6.68 4.09 -6.89
N PHE A 46 6.74 3.09 -6.01
CA PHE A 46 7.92 2.25 -5.82
C PHE A 46 7.60 0.81 -6.20
N CYS A 47 8.53 0.17 -6.90
CA CYS A 47 8.40 -1.20 -7.38
C CYS A 47 9.58 -2.03 -6.88
N ALA A 48 9.29 -3.23 -6.38
CA ALA A 48 10.31 -4.22 -6.05
C ALA A 48 10.48 -5.17 -7.22
N GLU A 49 11.73 -5.39 -7.65
CA GLU A 49 12.06 -6.26 -8.76
C GLU A 49 12.97 -7.39 -8.31
N GLU A 50 12.66 -8.62 -8.76
CA GLU A 50 13.49 -9.80 -8.64
C GLU A 50 13.72 -10.35 -10.05
N ASN A 51 14.99 -10.50 -10.45
CA ASN A 51 15.34 -10.99 -11.80
C ASN A 51 14.59 -10.23 -12.91
N GLU A 52 14.57 -8.90 -12.77
CA GLU A 52 13.92 -7.98 -13.71
C GLU A 52 12.39 -8.12 -13.78
N LYS A 53 11.79 -8.86 -12.85
CA LYS A 53 10.33 -9.02 -12.75
C LYS A 53 9.80 -8.20 -11.58
N ALA A 54 8.71 -7.44 -11.78
CA ALA A 54 8.02 -6.75 -10.71
C ALA A 54 7.32 -7.76 -9.81
N VAL A 55 7.66 -7.77 -8.53
CA VAL A 55 7.10 -8.70 -7.54
C VAL A 55 6.34 -8.02 -6.42
N GLY A 56 6.44 -6.70 -6.33
CA GLY A 56 5.72 -5.90 -5.34
C GLY A 56 5.75 -4.44 -5.71
N PHE A 57 4.81 -3.68 -5.15
CA PHE A 57 4.75 -2.23 -5.36
C PHE A 57 4.01 -1.56 -4.23
N LEU A 58 4.19 -0.25 -4.12
CA LEU A 58 3.30 0.62 -3.38
C LEU A 58 3.24 1.98 -4.08
N TYR A 59 2.15 2.71 -3.85
CA TYR A 59 2.15 4.11 -4.24
C TYR A 59 1.54 4.97 -3.16
N LEU A 60 1.89 6.26 -3.20
CA LEU A 60 1.59 7.24 -2.18
C LEU A 60 0.64 8.29 -2.72
N LYS A 61 -0.25 8.79 -1.85
CA LYS A 61 -1.21 9.83 -2.19
C LYS A 61 -1.16 10.91 -1.11
N GLN A 62 -0.91 12.15 -1.50
CA GLN A 62 -0.98 13.26 -0.55
C GLN A 62 -2.44 13.46 -0.13
N THR A 63 -2.70 13.45 1.18
CA THR A 63 -4.04 13.61 1.74
C THR A 63 -4.21 14.92 2.49
N GLY A 64 -3.12 15.57 2.84
CA GLY A 64 -3.13 16.85 3.51
C GLY A 64 -1.82 17.56 3.27
N LYS A 65 -1.67 18.75 3.84
CA LYS A 65 -0.45 19.54 3.68
C LYS A 65 0.79 18.82 4.21
N ASP A 66 0.63 18.11 5.33
CA ASP A 66 1.74 17.48 6.04
C ASP A 66 1.69 15.95 6.02
N THR A 67 0.67 15.37 5.40
CA THR A 67 0.36 13.94 5.49
C THR A 67 0.21 13.29 4.12
N VAL A 68 0.75 12.09 4.01
CA VAL A 68 0.63 11.25 2.81
C VAL A 68 0.03 9.92 3.23
N GLU A 69 -0.78 9.36 2.37
CA GLU A 69 -1.35 8.02 2.56
C GLU A 69 -0.55 7.00 1.74
N LEU A 70 -0.20 5.87 2.37
CA LEU A 70 0.19 4.68 1.65
C LEU A 70 -1.11 4.12 1.05
N ALA A 71 -1.38 4.50 -0.19
CA ALA A 71 -2.70 4.33 -0.77
C ALA A 71 -2.99 2.89 -1.19
N VAL A 72 -2.03 2.25 -1.84
CA VAL A 72 -2.15 0.85 -2.28
C VAL A 72 -0.78 0.19 -2.18
N MET A 73 -0.78 -1.06 -1.78
CA MET A 73 0.43 -1.87 -1.70
C MET A 73 0.08 -3.33 -1.99
N GLY A 74 0.90 -3.99 -2.77
CA GLY A 74 0.76 -5.41 -3.05
C GLY A 74 2.11 -6.06 -3.25
N VAL A 75 2.23 -7.29 -2.75
CA VAL A 75 3.39 -8.16 -2.98
C VAL A 75 2.87 -9.52 -3.39
N LEU A 76 3.40 -10.10 -4.46
CA LEU A 76 3.00 -11.43 -4.93
C LEU A 76 3.15 -12.45 -3.80
N LYS A 77 2.19 -13.37 -3.69
CA LYS A 77 2.12 -14.33 -2.57
C LYS A 77 3.39 -15.14 -2.39
N GLU A 78 4.00 -15.61 -3.48
CA GLU A 78 5.23 -16.40 -3.44
C GLU A 78 6.43 -15.61 -2.92
N TYR A 79 6.30 -14.29 -2.82
CA TYR A 79 7.34 -13.41 -2.29
C TYR A 79 7.01 -12.84 -0.91
N HIS A 80 5.91 -13.30 -0.30
CA HIS A 80 5.56 -12.89 1.06
C HIS A 80 6.61 -13.40 2.07
N ARG A 81 6.77 -12.66 3.17
CA ARG A 81 7.67 -12.98 4.29
C ARG A 81 9.16 -13.03 3.89
N LYS A 82 9.52 -12.32 2.83
CA LYS A 82 10.91 -12.17 2.38
C LYS A 82 11.45 -10.75 2.57
N GLY A 83 10.72 -9.91 3.31
CA GLY A 83 11.15 -8.55 3.60
C GLY A 83 10.88 -7.55 2.47
N ILE A 84 10.17 -7.92 1.41
CA ILE A 84 9.93 -7.04 0.26
C ILE A 84 9.04 -5.87 0.65
N GLY A 85 7.93 -6.14 1.36
CA GLY A 85 7.04 -5.07 1.83
C GLY A 85 7.75 -4.08 2.73
N LYS A 86 8.59 -4.58 3.64
CA LYS A 86 9.38 -3.73 4.54
C LYS A 86 10.37 -2.86 3.77
N ALA A 87 11.02 -3.41 2.74
CA ALA A 87 11.97 -2.68 1.91
C ALA A 87 11.28 -1.59 1.08
N LEU A 88 10.12 -1.90 0.50
CA LEU A 88 9.29 -0.93 -0.20
C LEU A 88 8.88 0.22 0.73
N PHE A 89 8.40 -0.11 1.93
CA PHE A 89 8.01 0.89 2.91
C PHE A 89 9.17 1.77 3.33
N LYS A 90 10.36 1.20 3.53
CA LYS A 90 11.54 1.98 3.89
C LYS A 90 11.87 3.03 2.83
N CYS A 91 11.83 2.66 1.57
CA CYS A 91 12.05 3.61 0.47
C CYS A 91 10.99 4.72 0.46
N ALA A 92 9.72 4.37 0.66
CA ALA A 92 8.64 5.34 0.74
C ALA A 92 8.85 6.30 1.91
N LYS A 93 9.15 5.78 3.09
CA LYS A 93 9.37 6.58 4.29
C LYS A 93 10.52 7.56 4.11
N ASP A 94 11.65 7.07 3.59
CA ASP A 94 12.82 7.92 3.35
C ASP A 94 12.50 9.05 2.37
N SER A 95 11.78 8.75 1.29
CA SER A 95 11.34 9.73 0.31
C SER A 95 10.44 10.80 0.93
N LEU A 96 9.49 10.40 1.76
CA LEU A 96 8.58 11.33 2.42
C LEU A 96 9.31 12.24 3.40
N LYS A 97 10.26 11.71 4.15
CA LYS A 97 11.08 12.52 5.07
C LYS A 97 11.91 13.53 4.31
N GLU A 98 12.52 13.15 3.20
CA GLU A 98 13.29 14.06 2.35
C GLU A 98 12.43 15.19 1.78
N ASN A 99 11.15 14.91 1.50
CA ASN A 99 10.20 15.89 0.97
C ASN A 99 9.48 16.70 2.05
N GLY A 100 9.84 16.51 3.32
CA GLY A 100 9.36 17.35 4.41
C GLY A 100 7.97 17.00 4.97
N TYR A 101 7.44 15.83 4.64
CA TYR A 101 6.17 15.39 5.22
C TYR A 101 6.34 14.98 6.68
N SER A 102 5.30 15.20 7.48
CA SER A 102 5.32 14.92 8.91
C SER A 102 4.69 13.58 9.28
N PHE A 103 3.74 13.10 8.48
CA PHE A 103 2.97 11.91 8.81
C PHE A 103 2.72 11.05 7.60
N ILE A 104 2.64 9.73 7.83
CA ILE A 104 2.11 8.78 6.86
C ILE A 104 0.94 8.06 7.50
N GLN A 105 -0.14 7.87 6.75
CA GLN A 105 -1.29 7.10 7.18
C GLN A 105 -1.54 5.92 6.24
N VAL A 106 -2.25 4.91 6.74
CA VAL A 106 -2.71 3.79 5.94
C VAL A 106 -4.09 3.36 6.41
N LYS A 107 -4.93 2.92 5.48
CA LYS A 107 -6.28 2.44 5.76
C LYS A 107 -6.38 0.96 5.42
N THR A 108 -6.99 0.19 6.29
CA THR A 108 -7.23 -1.24 6.05
C THR A 108 -8.51 -1.67 6.78
N VAL A 109 -9.02 -2.85 6.45
CA VAL A 109 -10.18 -3.39 7.16
C VAL A 109 -9.78 -3.71 8.60
N GLU A 110 -10.61 -3.32 9.55
CA GLU A 110 -10.36 -3.53 10.98
C GLU A 110 -10.04 -4.99 11.30
N MET A 111 -9.11 -5.19 12.23
CA MET A 111 -8.71 -6.51 12.72
C MET A 111 -9.92 -7.29 13.24
N GLY A 112 -9.96 -8.60 12.98
CA GLY A 112 -11.01 -9.48 13.47
C GLY A 112 -12.13 -9.77 12.48
N LYS A 113 -12.06 -9.24 11.26
CA LYS A 113 -13.09 -9.47 10.24
C LYS A 113 -12.69 -10.54 9.21
N TYR A 114 -11.47 -10.49 8.72
CA TYR A 114 -10.95 -11.42 7.71
C TYR A 114 -9.51 -11.76 8.00
N GLU A 115 -9.14 -13.03 7.85
CA GLU A 115 -7.77 -13.48 8.14
C GLU A 115 -6.73 -12.74 7.30
N GLU A 116 -7.01 -12.52 6.02
CA GLU A 116 -6.09 -11.81 5.11
C GLU A 116 -5.81 -10.41 5.59
N TYR A 117 -6.82 -9.71 6.08
CA TYR A 117 -6.66 -8.35 6.59
C TYR A 117 -6.07 -8.33 8.00
N ASP A 118 -6.26 -9.39 8.77
CA ASP A 118 -5.59 -9.53 10.07
C ASP A 118 -4.08 -9.57 9.85
N GLN A 119 -3.62 -10.30 8.85
CA GLN A 119 -2.19 -10.35 8.48
C GLN A 119 -1.70 -8.98 8.03
N THR A 120 -2.50 -8.25 7.26
CA THR A 120 -2.19 -6.89 6.81
C THR A 120 -2.06 -5.94 8.00
N ASN A 121 -2.99 -5.99 8.94
CA ASN A 121 -2.92 -5.20 10.17
C ASN A 121 -1.64 -5.49 10.95
N GLN A 122 -1.29 -6.77 11.12
CA GLN A 122 -0.06 -7.18 11.81
C GLN A 122 1.18 -6.63 11.10
N PHE A 123 1.17 -6.63 9.78
CA PHE A 123 2.26 -6.06 9.00
C PHE A 123 2.46 -4.58 9.29
N TYR A 124 1.39 -3.78 9.25
CA TYR A 124 1.48 -2.35 9.54
C TYR A 124 1.93 -2.10 10.98
N ILE A 125 1.41 -2.84 11.95
CA ILE A 125 1.85 -2.74 13.34
C ILE A 125 3.34 -3.05 13.46
N SER A 126 3.83 -4.07 12.75
CA SER A 126 5.24 -4.44 12.77
C SER A 126 6.17 -3.37 12.20
N LEU A 127 5.65 -2.53 11.30
CA LEU A 127 6.39 -1.40 10.74
C LEU A 127 6.48 -0.22 11.71
N GLY A 128 5.65 -0.21 12.75
CA GLY A 128 5.61 0.88 13.73
C GLY A 128 4.39 1.78 13.63
N PHE A 129 3.42 1.45 12.79
CA PHE A 129 2.16 2.21 12.73
C PHE A 129 1.37 2.05 14.03
N LYS A 130 0.68 3.12 14.41
CA LYS A 130 -0.20 3.17 15.57
C LYS A 130 -1.64 3.37 15.12
N GLU A 131 -2.58 2.80 15.86
CA GLU A 131 -4.00 3.03 15.59
C GLU A 131 -4.35 4.49 15.78
N LEU A 132 -5.02 5.08 14.80
CA LEU A 132 -5.58 6.42 14.92
C LEU A 132 -7.07 6.35 15.25
N GLU A 133 -7.86 5.68 14.41
CA GLU A 133 -9.30 5.66 14.56
C GLU A 133 -9.91 4.59 13.66
N VAL A 134 -11.08 4.07 14.06
CA VAL A 134 -11.90 3.21 13.21
C VAL A 134 -13.08 4.03 12.69
N PHE A 135 -13.29 4.04 11.39
CA PHE A 135 -14.47 4.64 10.76
C PHE A 135 -15.40 3.50 10.32
N PRO A 136 -16.50 3.27 11.07
CA PRO A 136 -17.31 2.05 10.88
C PRO A 136 -17.97 1.94 9.52
N THR A 137 -18.25 3.07 8.87
CA THR A 137 -19.04 3.10 7.62
C THR A 137 -18.39 3.92 6.52
N LEU A 138 -17.06 4.15 6.58
CA LEU A 138 -16.37 4.91 5.55
C LEU A 138 -16.49 4.25 4.18
N TRP A 139 -16.31 2.93 4.13
CA TRP A 139 -16.41 2.15 2.89
C TRP A 139 -17.81 1.55 2.71
N ASP A 140 -18.25 0.77 3.71
CA ASP A 140 -19.57 0.17 3.77
C ASP A 140 -19.81 -0.32 5.20
N GLU A 141 -21.03 -0.84 5.48
CA GLU A 141 -21.40 -1.25 6.85
C GLU A 141 -20.74 -2.55 7.30
N TRP A 142 -20.20 -3.35 6.37
CA TRP A 142 -19.60 -4.65 6.69
C TRP A 142 -18.09 -4.58 6.88
N ASN A 143 -17.44 -3.53 6.38
CA ASN A 143 -16.00 -3.41 6.39
C ASN A 143 -15.56 -2.12 7.11
N PRO A 144 -15.51 -2.14 8.46
CA PRO A 144 -15.00 -0.97 9.21
C PRO A 144 -13.58 -0.64 8.78
N CYS A 145 -13.30 0.65 8.63
CA CYS A 145 -11.99 1.12 8.19
C CYS A 145 -11.13 1.49 9.39
N GLN A 146 -10.05 0.77 9.60
CA GLN A 146 -9.01 1.12 10.58
C GLN A 146 -8.00 2.03 9.91
N ILE A 147 -7.78 3.20 10.51
CA ILE A 147 -6.69 4.09 10.07
C ILE A 147 -5.53 3.93 11.04
N TYR A 148 -4.35 3.67 10.48
CA TYR A 148 -3.08 3.70 11.20
C TYR A 148 -2.30 4.94 10.80
N VAL A 149 -1.48 5.46 11.70
CA VAL A 149 -0.67 6.64 11.47
C VAL A 149 0.74 6.45 12.03
N MET A 150 1.70 7.11 11.41
CA MET A 150 3.08 7.13 11.88
C MET A 150 3.66 8.53 11.69
N ALA A 151 4.37 9.02 12.72
CA ALA A 151 5.17 10.24 12.60
C ALA A 151 6.45 9.91 11.83
N LEU A 152 6.80 10.77 10.89
CA LEU A 152 8.00 10.60 10.07
C LEU A 152 9.24 11.24 10.69
#